data_9c8dab3a49bf7a0c607c912f8305f6b7
#
_entry.id   9c8dab3a49bf7a0c607c912f8305f6b7
#
_cell.length_a   1.000
_cell.length_b   1.000
_cell.length_c   1.000
_cell.angle_alpha   90.00
_cell.angle_beta   90.00
_cell.angle_gamma   90.00
#
_symmetry.space_group_name_H-M   'P 1'
#
loop_
_entity.id
_entity.type
_entity.pdbx_description
1 polymer ?
#
loop_
_entity_poly.entity_id
_entity_poly.type
_entity_poly.pdbx_seq_one_letter_code
_entity_poly.pdbx_strand_id
1 'polypeptide(L)'
;MNLDQITDAPDILMEFLEYHSTVRGHSDQTIAGYYLDLKILFRFLKRRRKLVDPTVPFSEIDITDVDIDFIKKIKIEELYRYQSFSPEMMNSSNALSAASRCRRTSSVKSFFQYLTVKRHLLDYNVCQELDMPKRQASLPRYLEESECDALLSVCDGTYGLRDYCMLMILLSCGLRVSELVSLNVTDIYEDHLRVIGKGNKERVVFFAEGCREAIDDYLSIRNQEKIVPEDRNALFISRDNRRISVRGVQKMLDKKLKLAGLDASRYSPHKLRHTAATLMLKNGVDTRALQEVLGHSNLNTTQIYTHLNNAALREAAMANPIGHKHQQN
;
A
#
# COMPACT_ATOMS: atom_id res chain seq x y z
N MET A 1 -6.72 2.49 12.78
CA MET A 1 -7.83 2.07 13.68
C MET A 1 -7.18 1.23 14.75
N ASN A 2 -7.19 1.71 15.99
CA ASN A 2 -6.64 0.98 17.13
C ASN A 2 -7.65 -0.11 17.55
N LEU A 3 -7.15 -1.25 18.05
CA LEU A 3 -8.01 -2.33 18.58
C LEU A 3 -8.98 -1.85 19.63
N ASP A 4 -8.57 -0.92 20.51
CA ASP A 4 -9.41 -0.32 21.57
C ASP A 4 -10.64 0.43 21.03
N GLN A 5 -10.68 0.74 19.73
CA GLN A 5 -11.81 1.41 19.07
C GLN A 5 -12.84 0.44 18.49
N ILE A 6 -12.57 -0.88 18.58
CA ILE A 6 -13.47 -1.92 18.08
C ILE A 6 -14.34 -2.38 19.25
N THR A 7 -15.57 -1.91 19.30
CA THR A 7 -16.50 -2.22 20.39
C THR A 7 -17.63 -3.18 20.00
N ASP A 8 -17.75 -3.50 18.71
CA ASP A 8 -18.83 -4.29 18.12
C ASP A 8 -18.33 -5.59 17.45
N ALA A 9 -17.20 -6.11 17.91
CA ALA A 9 -16.67 -7.40 17.48
C ALA A 9 -16.93 -8.47 18.54
N PRO A 10 -17.26 -9.72 18.13
CA PRO A 10 -17.35 -10.84 19.07
C PRO A 10 -15.94 -11.20 19.62
N ASP A 11 -15.89 -11.74 20.83
CA ASP A 11 -14.63 -12.08 21.53
C ASP A 11 -13.69 -12.93 20.67
N ILE A 12 -14.22 -13.92 19.97
CA ILE A 12 -13.44 -14.81 19.10
C ILE A 12 -12.77 -14.06 17.92
N LEU A 13 -13.37 -12.97 17.46
CA LEU A 13 -12.77 -12.10 16.44
C LEU A 13 -11.72 -11.20 17.09
N MET A 14 -11.98 -10.64 18.26
CA MET A 14 -11.02 -9.81 18.99
C MET A 14 -9.73 -10.59 19.28
N GLU A 15 -9.80 -11.81 19.79
CA GLU A 15 -8.65 -12.68 20.01
C GLU A 15 -7.81 -12.91 18.73
N PHE A 16 -8.48 -13.10 17.58
CA PHE A 16 -7.79 -13.22 16.29
C PHE A 16 -7.06 -11.94 15.91
N LEU A 17 -7.69 -10.77 16.07
CA LEU A 17 -7.10 -9.47 15.76
C LEU A 17 -5.91 -9.16 16.67
N GLU A 18 -6.04 -9.42 17.97
CA GLU A 18 -4.97 -9.27 18.96
C GLU A 18 -3.76 -10.18 18.64
N TYR A 19 -4.01 -11.46 18.33
CA TYR A 19 -2.95 -12.38 17.90
C TYR A 19 -2.20 -11.85 16.68
N HIS A 20 -2.91 -11.33 15.69
CA HIS A 20 -2.28 -10.80 14.49
C HIS A 20 -1.57 -9.46 14.72
N SER A 21 -2.04 -8.63 15.64
CA SER A 21 -1.39 -7.40 16.03
C SER A 21 -0.12 -7.65 16.85
N THR A 22 -0.25 -8.40 17.94
CA THR A 22 0.82 -8.56 18.94
C THR A 22 1.84 -9.64 18.57
N VAL A 23 1.36 -10.84 18.18
CA VAL A 23 2.25 -11.98 17.90
C VAL A 23 2.79 -11.94 16.47
N ARG A 24 1.96 -11.55 15.50
CA ARG A 24 2.37 -11.52 14.08
C ARG A 24 2.91 -10.16 13.66
N GLY A 25 2.77 -9.12 14.46
CA GLY A 25 3.27 -7.77 14.17
C GLY A 25 2.65 -7.14 12.93
N HIS A 26 1.38 -7.45 12.64
CA HIS A 26 0.70 -6.85 11.51
C HIS A 26 0.35 -5.38 11.78
N SER A 27 0.38 -4.55 10.73
CA SER A 27 0.06 -3.13 10.85
C SER A 27 -1.43 -2.92 11.16
N ASP A 28 -1.76 -1.79 11.81
CA ASP A 28 -3.14 -1.37 12.11
C ASP A 28 -4.05 -1.41 10.88
N GLN A 29 -3.50 -1.08 9.69
CA GLN A 29 -4.26 -1.15 8.44
C GLN A 29 -4.62 -2.59 8.07
N THR A 30 -3.73 -3.55 8.32
CA THR A 30 -4.00 -4.98 8.09
C THR A 30 -5.06 -5.49 9.07
N ILE A 31 -4.94 -5.10 10.34
CA ILE A 31 -5.91 -5.46 11.40
C ILE A 31 -7.29 -4.89 11.07
N ALA A 32 -7.36 -3.61 10.70
CA ALA A 32 -8.61 -2.98 10.24
C ALA A 32 -9.22 -3.71 9.03
N GLY A 33 -8.37 -4.17 8.10
CA GLY A 33 -8.80 -4.96 6.95
C GLY A 33 -9.42 -6.30 7.36
N TYR A 34 -8.79 -7.04 8.26
CA TYR A 34 -9.32 -8.29 8.80
C TYR A 34 -10.67 -8.07 9.51
N TYR A 35 -10.73 -7.08 10.39
CA TYR A 35 -11.96 -6.75 11.08
C TYR A 35 -13.11 -6.46 10.12
N LEU A 36 -12.91 -5.56 9.15
CA LEU A 36 -13.96 -5.18 8.20
C LEU A 36 -14.42 -6.37 7.33
N ASP A 37 -13.48 -7.20 6.87
CA ASP A 37 -13.81 -8.36 6.04
C ASP A 37 -14.61 -9.41 6.82
N LEU A 38 -14.22 -9.72 8.06
CA LEU A 38 -14.88 -10.71 8.89
C LEU A 38 -16.23 -10.18 9.43
N LYS A 39 -16.32 -8.89 9.74
CA LYS A 39 -17.59 -8.24 10.07
C LYS A 39 -18.61 -8.39 8.95
N ILE A 40 -18.20 -8.14 7.71
CA ILE A 40 -19.07 -8.35 6.53
C ILE A 40 -19.45 -9.82 6.39
N LEU A 41 -18.53 -10.76 6.62
CA LEU A 41 -18.83 -12.20 6.58
C LEU A 41 -19.92 -12.57 7.58
N PHE A 42 -19.77 -12.17 8.85
CA PHE A 42 -20.72 -12.54 9.89
C PHE A 42 -22.10 -11.91 9.66
N ARG A 43 -22.17 -10.65 9.24
CA ARG A 43 -23.41 -9.99 8.82
C ARG A 43 -24.08 -10.71 7.64
N PHE A 44 -23.30 -11.10 6.64
CA PHE A 44 -23.80 -11.86 5.50
C PHE A 44 -24.39 -13.20 5.94
N LEU A 45 -23.71 -13.95 6.81
CA LEU A 45 -24.16 -15.24 7.29
C LEU A 45 -25.43 -15.12 8.14
N LYS A 46 -25.50 -14.12 9.04
CA LYS A 46 -26.71 -13.87 9.86
C LYS A 46 -27.92 -13.55 8.99
N ARG A 47 -27.75 -12.66 7.99
CA ARG A 47 -28.80 -12.32 7.04
C ARG A 47 -29.26 -13.54 6.23
N ARG A 48 -28.30 -14.28 5.72
CA ARG A 48 -28.57 -15.46 4.88
C ARG A 48 -29.29 -16.57 5.67
N ARG A 49 -28.91 -16.79 6.92
CA ARG A 49 -29.50 -17.79 7.81
C ARG A 49 -30.82 -17.32 8.44
N LYS A 50 -31.29 -16.11 8.05
CA LYS A 50 -32.53 -15.50 8.58
C LYS A 50 -32.50 -15.34 10.12
N LEU A 51 -31.33 -15.07 10.70
CA LEU A 51 -31.16 -14.85 12.15
C LEU A 51 -31.41 -13.40 12.54
N VAL A 52 -31.66 -12.52 11.56
CA VAL A 52 -31.98 -11.10 11.76
C VAL A 52 -33.18 -10.72 10.89
N ASP A 53 -33.98 -9.76 11.37
CA ASP A 53 -35.11 -9.25 10.61
C ASP A 53 -34.66 -8.67 9.26
N PRO A 54 -35.34 -8.99 8.14
CA PRO A 54 -34.99 -8.47 6.83
C PRO A 54 -34.99 -6.93 6.72
N THR A 55 -35.75 -6.24 7.59
CA THR A 55 -35.85 -4.77 7.61
C THR A 55 -34.62 -4.09 8.21
N VAL A 56 -33.84 -4.78 9.04
CA VAL A 56 -32.63 -4.21 9.66
C VAL A 56 -31.62 -3.89 8.56
N PRO A 57 -31.08 -2.67 8.47
CA PRO A 57 -30.04 -2.33 7.49
C PRO A 57 -28.82 -3.24 7.64
N PHE A 58 -28.17 -3.62 6.52
CA PHE A 58 -27.01 -4.51 6.58
C PHE A 58 -25.87 -3.94 7.43
N SER A 59 -25.69 -2.62 7.44
CA SER A 59 -24.68 -1.91 8.23
C SER A 59 -24.94 -1.98 9.74
N GLU A 60 -26.17 -2.28 10.18
CA GLU A 60 -26.60 -2.28 11.58
C GLU A 60 -26.76 -3.69 12.16
N ILE A 61 -26.55 -4.74 11.33
CA ILE A 61 -26.61 -6.11 11.85
C ILE A 61 -25.53 -6.28 12.92
N ASP A 62 -25.99 -6.57 14.14
CA ASP A 62 -25.10 -6.91 15.24
C ASP A 62 -24.39 -8.25 15.01
N ILE A 63 -23.13 -8.34 15.40
CA ILE A 63 -22.30 -9.54 15.30
C ILE A 63 -21.67 -9.95 16.63
N THR A 64 -21.93 -9.24 17.71
CA THR A 64 -21.31 -9.48 19.02
C THR A 64 -21.65 -10.85 19.60
N ASP A 65 -22.77 -11.42 19.21
CA ASP A 65 -23.26 -12.74 19.61
C ASP A 65 -22.67 -13.91 18.77
N VAL A 66 -21.75 -13.64 17.84
CA VAL A 66 -21.10 -14.68 17.04
C VAL A 66 -20.08 -15.44 17.89
N ASP A 67 -20.38 -16.67 18.20
CA ASP A 67 -19.57 -17.58 18.99
C ASP A 67 -18.96 -18.72 18.15
N ILE A 68 -18.25 -19.61 18.82
CA ILE A 68 -17.63 -20.77 18.15
C ILE A 68 -18.68 -21.73 17.57
N ASP A 69 -19.85 -21.86 18.19
CA ASP A 69 -20.91 -22.76 17.70
C ASP A 69 -21.57 -22.20 16.42
N PHE A 70 -21.67 -20.87 16.32
CA PHE A 70 -22.06 -20.23 15.06
C PHE A 70 -21.05 -20.51 13.95
N ILE A 71 -19.75 -20.46 14.25
CA ILE A 71 -18.64 -20.64 13.30
C ILE A 71 -18.56 -22.11 12.85
N LYS A 72 -18.70 -23.08 13.76
CA LYS A 72 -18.71 -24.53 13.43
C LYS A 72 -19.77 -24.90 12.41
N LYS A 73 -20.88 -24.16 12.34
CA LYS A 73 -21.98 -24.38 11.41
C LYS A 73 -21.75 -23.77 10.02
N ILE A 74 -20.63 -23.07 9.80
CA ILE A 74 -20.33 -22.46 8.51
C ILE A 74 -19.97 -23.55 7.49
N LYS A 75 -20.65 -23.52 6.34
CA LYS A 75 -20.45 -24.46 5.25
C LYS A 75 -19.66 -23.80 4.10
N ILE A 76 -18.94 -24.60 3.34
CA ILE A 76 -18.15 -24.10 2.22
C ILE A 76 -19.01 -23.40 1.15
N GLU A 77 -20.24 -23.85 0.93
CA GLU A 77 -21.15 -23.23 -0.03
C GLU A 77 -21.55 -21.80 0.39
N GLU A 78 -21.59 -21.53 1.70
CA GLU A 78 -21.83 -20.18 2.22
C GLU A 78 -20.64 -19.28 1.93
N LEU A 79 -19.41 -19.79 2.05
CA LEU A 79 -18.18 -19.07 1.75
C LEU A 79 -18.02 -18.77 0.25
N TYR A 80 -18.36 -19.70 -0.63
CA TYR A 80 -18.38 -19.44 -2.07
C TYR A 80 -19.38 -18.34 -2.44
N ARG A 81 -20.56 -18.31 -1.82
CA ARG A 81 -21.52 -17.22 -2.03
C ARG A 81 -21.04 -15.90 -1.43
N TYR A 82 -20.33 -15.94 -0.30
CA TYR A 82 -19.72 -14.75 0.28
C TYR A 82 -18.66 -14.12 -0.62
N GLN A 83 -17.88 -14.93 -1.37
CA GLN A 83 -16.87 -14.39 -2.28
C GLN A 83 -17.45 -13.45 -3.35
N SER A 84 -18.68 -13.72 -3.81
CA SER A 84 -19.38 -12.87 -4.78
C SER A 84 -20.26 -11.79 -4.15
N PHE A 85 -20.47 -11.84 -2.83
CA PHE A 85 -21.34 -10.91 -2.13
C PHE A 85 -20.69 -9.52 -1.97
N SER A 86 -21.46 -8.46 -2.26
CA SER A 86 -21.13 -7.08 -1.91
C SER A 86 -22.31 -6.44 -1.18
N PRO A 87 -22.10 -5.79 -0.03
CA PRO A 87 -23.14 -4.99 0.62
C PRO A 87 -23.69 -3.89 -0.30
N GLU A 88 -22.83 -3.35 -1.18
CA GLU A 88 -23.20 -2.30 -2.14
C GLU A 88 -24.11 -2.83 -3.26
N MET A 89 -24.04 -4.13 -3.59
CA MET A 89 -24.97 -4.75 -4.56
C MET A 89 -26.41 -4.77 -4.05
N MET A 90 -26.66 -4.58 -2.76
CA MET A 90 -28.02 -4.39 -2.23
C MET A 90 -28.60 -3.04 -2.64
N ASN A 91 -27.73 -2.05 -2.98
CA ASN A 91 -28.13 -0.67 -3.31
C ASN A 91 -27.61 -0.18 -4.68
N SER A 92 -26.72 -0.92 -5.34
CA SER A 92 -26.13 -0.54 -6.65
C SER A 92 -25.56 -1.75 -7.41
N SER A 93 -25.49 -1.64 -8.73
CA SER A 93 -25.02 -2.71 -9.66
C SER A 93 -23.51 -2.95 -9.67
N ASN A 94 -22.74 -2.36 -8.76
CA ASN A 94 -21.29 -2.47 -8.76
C ASN A 94 -20.80 -3.79 -8.16
N ALA A 95 -20.36 -4.72 -9.00
CA ALA A 95 -19.72 -5.95 -8.58
C ALA A 95 -18.36 -5.68 -7.90
N LEU A 96 -18.06 -6.45 -6.85
CA LEU A 96 -16.74 -6.42 -6.20
C LEU A 96 -15.60 -6.70 -7.18
N SER A 97 -14.54 -5.90 -7.12
CA SER A 97 -13.33 -6.17 -7.89
C SER A 97 -12.74 -7.55 -7.53
N ALA A 98 -12.07 -8.19 -8.49
CA ALA A 98 -11.38 -9.46 -8.24
C ALA A 98 -10.34 -9.34 -7.11
N ALA A 99 -9.67 -8.18 -6.99
CA ALA A 99 -8.73 -7.90 -5.92
C ALA A 99 -9.41 -7.85 -4.54
N SER A 100 -10.58 -7.19 -4.44
CA SER A 100 -11.36 -7.14 -3.19
C SER A 100 -11.87 -8.52 -2.80
N ARG A 101 -12.33 -9.32 -3.75
CA ARG A 101 -12.73 -10.72 -3.50
C ARG A 101 -11.58 -11.57 -2.97
N CYS A 102 -10.40 -11.48 -3.61
CA CYS A 102 -9.20 -12.20 -3.14
C CYS A 102 -8.79 -11.77 -1.73
N ARG A 103 -8.79 -10.46 -1.44
CA ARG A 103 -8.44 -9.95 -0.10
C ARG A 103 -9.39 -10.49 0.96
N ARG A 104 -10.71 -10.42 0.73
CA ARG A 104 -11.73 -10.96 1.65
C ARG A 104 -11.55 -12.47 1.86
N THR A 105 -11.33 -13.23 0.80
CA THR A 105 -11.07 -14.67 0.90
C THR A 105 -9.82 -14.96 1.73
N SER A 106 -8.76 -14.17 1.56
CA SER A 106 -7.53 -14.31 2.36
C SER A 106 -7.78 -14.03 3.85
N SER A 107 -8.59 -13.01 4.18
CA SER A 107 -8.98 -12.71 5.57
C SER A 107 -9.74 -13.87 6.20
N VAL A 108 -10.71 -14.45 5.47
CA VAL A 108 -11.48 -15.62 5.91
C VAL A 108 -10.57 -16.83 6.12
N LYS A 109 -9.71 -17.16 5.16
CA LYS A 109 -8.75 -18.26 5.28
C LYS A 109 -7.82 -18.08 6.48
N SER A 110 -7.33 -16.86 6.72
CA SER A 110 -6.47 -16.56 7.87
C SER A 110 -7.19 -16.79 9.20
N PHE A 111 -8.47 -16.38 9.28
CA PHE A 111 -9.28 -16.57 10.47
C PHE A 111 -9.54 -18.06 10.77
N PHE A 112 -9.98 -18.83 9.79
CA PHE A 112 -10.20 -20.28 9.99
C PHE A 112 -8.89 -21.02 10.29
N GLN A 113 -7.79 -20.65 9.66
CA GLN A 113 -6.46 -21.19 9.96
C GLN A 113 -6.06 -20.90 11.41
N TYR A 114 -6.33 -19.71 11.93
CA TYR A 114 -6.10 -19.37 13.33
C TYR A 114 -6.93 -20.24 14.28
N LEU A 115 -8.22 -20.38 14.02
CA LEU A 115 -9.11 -21.16 14.87
C LEU A 115 -8.76 -22.66 14.89
N THR A 116 -8.33 -23.20 13.75
CA THR A 116 -7.99 -24.63 13.63
C THR A 116 -6.58 -24.92 14.19
N VAL A 117 -5.57 -24.14 13.77
CA VAL A 117 -4.15 -24.50 14.02
C VAL A 117 -3.61 -23.84 15.29
N LYS A 118 -4.11 -22.66 15.68
CA LYS A 118 -3.59 -21.95 16.86
C LYS A 118 -4.46 -22.11 18.10
N ARG A 119 -5.75 -22.10 17.91
CA ARG A 119 -6.71 -22.21 19.03
C ARG A 119 -7.25 -23.61 19.22
N HIS A 120 -7.12 -24.49 18.22
CA HIS A 120 -7.66 -25.85 18.25
C HIS A 120 -9.15 -25.90 18.60
N LEU A 121 -9.92 -24.88 18.17
CA LEU A 121 -11.36 -24.77 18.39
C LEU A 121 -12.19 -25.45 17.30
N LEU A 122 -11.56 -25.74 16.17
CA LEU A 122 -12.16 -26.42 15.02
C LEU A 122 -11.34 -27.67 14.71
N ASP A 123 -12.00 -28.81 14.54
CA ASP A 123 -11.37 -30.07 14.15
C ASP A 123 -10.97 -30.06 12.65
N TYR A 124 -11.71 -29.28 11.85
CA TYR A 124 -11.49 -29.18 10.41
C TYR A 124 -11.58 -27.73 9.93
N ASN A 125 -10.70 -27.35 9.01
CA ASN A 125 -10.70 -26.03 8.38
C ASN A 125 -11.54 -26.04 7.10
N VAL A 126 -12.78 -25.61 7.16
CA VAL A 126 -13.69 -25.51 6.01
C VAL A 126 -13.13 -24.67 4.85
N CYS A 127 -12.17 -23.77 5.12
CA CYS A 127 -11.53 -22.95 4.09
C CYS A 127 -10.36 -23.65 3.40
N GLN A 128 -9.98 -24.87 3.77
CA GLN A 128 -8.86 -25.58 3.14
C GLN A 128 -9.13 -25.78 1.65
N GLU A 129 -10.34 -26.18 1.28
CA GLU A 129 -10.78 -26.40 -0.08
C GLU A 129 -11.37 -25.16 -0.78
N LEU A 130 -11.43 -24.02 -0.06
CA LEU A 130 -11.97 -22.79 -0.63
C LEU A 130 -11.02 -22.22 -1.68
N ASP A 131 -11.45 -22.19 -2.93
CA ASP A 131 -10.67 -21.63 -4.02
C ASP A 131 -10.49 -20.10 -3.89
N MET A 132 -9.32 -19.63 -4.30
CA MET A 132 -9.10 -18.19 -4.46
C MET A 132 -9.78 -17.69 -5.74
N PRO A 133 -10.51 -16.57 -5.70
CA PRO A 133 -11.09 -15.98 -6.89
C PRO A 133 -10.02 -15.72 -7.95
N LYS A 134 -10.26 -16.13 -9.19
CA LYS A 134 -9.34 -15.88 -10.30
C LYS A 134 -9.17 -14.36 -10.51
N ARG A 135 -7.93 -13.92 -10.52
CA ARG A 135 -7.59 -12.57 -11.00
C ARG A 135 -7.32 -12.68 -12.50
N GLN A 136 -8.00 -11.87 -13.28
CA GLN A 136 -7.53 -11.67 -14.65
C GLN A 136 -6.15 -11.00 -14.56
N ALA A 137 -5.14 -11.67 -15.09
CA ALA A 137 -3.83 -11.09 -15.22
C ALA A 137 -3.95 -9.93 -16.23
N SER A 138 -3.98 -8.70 -15.75
CA SER A 138 -3.76 -7.55 -16.62
C SER A 138 -2.25 -7.40 -16.79
N LEU A 139 -1.81 -7.14 -18.03
CA LEU A 139 -0.42 -6.76 -18.27
C LEU A 139 -0.06 -5.59 -17.34
N PRO A 140 1.10 -5.64 -16.70
CA PRO A 140 1.56 -4.56 -15.85
C PRO A 140 1.61 -3.27 -16.68
N ARG A 141 0.87 -2.25 -16.24
CA ARG A 141 0.90 -0.93 -16.89
C ARG A 141 1.91 -0.06 -16.18
N TYR A 142 2.79 0.54 -16.94
CA TYR A 142 3.79 1.50 -16.50
C TYR A 142 3.79 2.69 -17.47
N LEU A 143 4.35 3.81 -17.08
CA LEU A 143 4.54 4.97 -17.94
C LEU A 143 5.77 4.73 -18.83
N GLU A 144 5.64 4.97 -20.12
CA GLU A 144 6.80 5.08 -21.02
C GLU A 144 7.58 6.35 -20.68
N GLU A 145 8.82 6.43 -21.15
CA GLU A 145 9.71 7.55 -20.83
C GLU A 145 9.11 8.90 -21.25
N SER A 146 8.52 8.98 -22.45
CA SER A 146 7.83 10.18 -22.94
C SER A 146 6.61 10.57 -22.08
N GLU A 147 5.90 9.61 -21.51
CA GLU A 147 4.79 9.87 -20.58
C GLU A 147 5.31 10.37 -19.22
N CYS A 148 6.49 9.89 -18.79
CA CYS A 148 7.16 10.42 -17.60
C CYS A 148 7.55 11.89 -17.83
N ASP A 149 8.09 12.23 -19.01
CA ASP A 149 8.43 13.60 -19.38
C ASP A 149 7.21 14.51 -19.38
N ALA A 150 6.13 14.07 -20.01
CA ALA A 150 4.88 14.82 -20.01
C ALA A 150 4.35 15.03 -18.57
N LEU A 151 4.51 14.04 -17.68
CA LEU A 151 4.09 14.17 -16.28
C LEU A 151 4.98 15.14 -15.48
N LEU A 152 6.28 15.14 -15.72
CA LEU A 152 7.23 16.05 -15.07
C LEU A 152 7.09 17.48 -15.58
N SER A 153 6.84 17.69 -16.88
CA SER A 153 6.74 19.02 -17.49
C SER A 153 5.53 19.84 -17.01
N VAL A 154 4.49 19.21 -16.49
CA VAL A 154 3.32 19.91 -15.93
C VAL A 154 3.46 20.31 -14.47
N CYS A 155 4.67 20.19 -13.89
CA CYS A 155 4.95 20.56 -12.51
C CYS A 155 5.30 22.05 -12.41
N ASP A 156 4.31 22.88 -12.45
CA ASP A 156 4.37 24.35 -12.41
C ASP A 156 3.63 24.95 -11.21
N GLY A 157 3.72 26.30 -11.06
CA GLY A 157 3.02 27.07 -10.07
C GLY A 157 3.61 26.97 -8.65
N THR A 158 2.85 27.43 -7.65
CA THR A 158 3.30 27.60 -6.26
C THR A 158 3.93 26.33 -5.62
N TYR A 159 3.49 25.17 -6.03
CA TYR A 159 4.00 23.88 -5.51
C TYR A 159 4.77 23.09 -6.58
N GLY A 160 5.15 23.72 -7.69
CA GLY A 160 5.76 23.06 -8.84
C GLY A 160 7.03 22.31 -8.47
N LEU A 161 8.01 22.98 -7.84
CA LEU A 161 9.28 22.37 -7.41
C LEU A 161 9.07 21.19 -6.44
N ARG A 162 8.15 21.33 -5.49
CA ARG A 162 7.79 20.23 -4.58
C ARG A 162 7.22 19.03 -5.33
N ASP A 163 6.23 19.29 -6.20
CA ASP A 163 5.51 18.24 -6.93
C ASP A 163 6.47 17.54 -7.91
N TYR A 164 7.34 18.31 -8.57
CA TYR A 164 8.41 17.81 -9.43
C TYR A 164 9.37 16.90 -8.65
N CYS A 165 9.89 17.37 -7.52
CA CYS A 165 10.80 16.59 -6.66
C CYS A 165 10.16 15.27 -6.20
N MET A 166 8.90 15.30 -5.75
CA MET A 166 8.18 14.07 -5.37
C MET A 166 8.04 13.08 -6.53
N LEU A 167 7.68 13.56 -7.73
CA LEU A 167 7.55 12.71 -8.92
C LEU A 167 8.91 12.19 -9.37
N MET A 168 9.95 13.02 -9.35
CA MET A 168 11.33 12.62 -9.67
C MET A 168 11.79 11.48 -8.75
N ILE A 169 11.62 11.59 -7.44
CA ILE A 169 12.00 10.52 -6.50
C ILE A 169 11.16 9.25 -6.74
N LEU A 170 9.85 9.36 -6.98
CA LEU A 170 9.01 8.20 -7.24
C LEU A 170 9.39 7.47 -8.53
N LEU A 171 9.72 8.22 -9.59
CA LEU A 171 10.02 7.67 -10.91
C LEU A 171 11.47 7.22 -11.06
N SER A 172 12.44 7.88 -10.39
CA SER A 172 13.85 7.50 -10.46
C SER A 172 14.25 6.48 -9.40
N CYS A 173 13.85 6.70 -8.14
CA CYS A 173 14.25 5.86 -7.00
C CYS A 173 13.25 4.72 -6.70
N GLY A 174 12.04 4.81 -7.23
CA GLY A 174 11.01 3.77 -7.03
C GLY A 174 10.54 3.59 -5.58
N LEU A 175 10.54 4.64 -4.77
CA LEU A 175 10.07 4.56 -3.38
C LEU A 175 8.59 4.18 -3.28
N ARG A 176 8.21 3.52 -2.17
CA ARG A 176 6.80 3.43 -1.80
C ARG A 176 6.29 4.81 -1.39
N VAL A 177 5.03 5.11 -1.66
CA VAL A 177 4.45 6.41 -1.27
C VAL A 177 4.54 6.65 0.24
N SER A 178 4.41 5.62 1.07
CA SER A 178 4.59 5.71 2.52
C SER A 178 6.03 6.06 2.90
N GLU A 179 7.02 5.51 2.19
CA GLU A 179 8.43 5.84 2.37
C GLU A 179 8.69 7.30 1.96
N LEU A 180 8.17 7.73 0.82
CA LEU A 180 8.31 9.12 0.35
C LEU A 180 7.79 10.13 1.38
N VAL A 181 6.59 9.93 1.92
CA VAL A 181 5.98 10.87 2.87
C VAL A 181 6.66 10.85 4.25
N SER A 182 7.34 9.75 4.59
CA SER A 182 8.07 9.63 5.85
C SER A 182 9.48 10.25 5.82
N LEU A 183 10.02 10.58 4.64
CA LEU A 183 11.35 11.19 4.52
C LEU A 183 11.45 12.48 5.34
N ASN A 184 12.59 12.63 5.98
CA ASN A 184 13.03 13.86 6.65
C ASN A 184 14.13 14.54 5.85
N VAL A 185 14.36 15.81 6.10
CA VAL A 185 15.51 16.55 5.51
C VAL A 185 16.82 15.88 5.89
N THR A 186 16.91 15.33 7.09
CA THR A 186 18.10 14.61 7.60
C THR A 186 18.34 13.25 6.96
N ASP A 187 17.40 12.74 6.16
CA ASP A 187 17.54 11.46 5.46
C ASP A 187 18.16 11.62 4.06
N ILE A 188 18.50 12.87 3.67
CA ILE A 188 19.11 13.21 2.38
C ILE A 188 20.62 13.32 2.57
N TYR A 189 21.34 12.53 1.78
CA TYR A 189 22.79 12.57 1.68
C TYR A 189 23.20 13.08 0.29
N GLU A 190 24.48 13.19 0.03
CA GLU A 190 25.01 13.74 -1.23
C GLU A 190 24.51 12.98 -2.47
N ASP A 191 24.50 11.65 -2.43
CA ASP A 191 24.19 10.75 -3.55
C ASP A 191 23.10 9.71 -3.25
N HIS A 192 22.49 9.77 -2.08
CA HIS A 192 21.50 8.76 -1.67
C HIS A 192 20.50 9.28 -0.63
N LEU A 193 19.40 8.54 -0.49
CA LEU A 193 18.41 8.67 0.57
C LEU A 193 18.55 7.51 1.56
N ARG A 194 18.42 7.79 2.85
CA ARG A 194 18.15 6.79 3.87
C ARG A 194 16.65 6.56 3.95
N VAL A 195 16.21 5.35 3.71
CA VAL A 195 14.79 5.01 3.65
C VAL A 195 14.46 3.94 4.69
N ILE A 196 13.44 4.20 5.50
CA ILE A 196 12.94 3.25 6.49
C ILE A 196 11.75 2.50 5.88
N GLY A 197 11.90 1.19 5.70
CA GLY A 197 10.90 0.31 5.12
C GLY A 197 10.00 -0.40 6.14
N LYS A 198 9.23 -1.38 5.66
CA LYS A 198 8.37 -2.20 6.51
C LYS A 198 9.20 -2.94 7.58
N GLY A 199 8.73 -2.90 8.83
CA GLY A 199 9.41 -3.51 9.98
C GLY A 199 10.60 -2.72 10.47
N ASN A 200 10.63 -1.41 10.23
CA ASN A 200 11.70 -0.48 10.65
C ASN A 200 13.09 -0.84 10.10
N LYS A 201 13.13 -1.51 8.93
CA LYS A 201 14.39 -1.84 8.26
C LYS A 201 14.86 -0.65 7.44
N GLU A 202 16.08 -0.19 7.72
CA GLU A 202 16.72 0.87 6.95
C GLU A 202 17.38 0.31 5.69
N ARG A 203 17.35 1.10 4.61
CA ARG A 203 18.10 0.88 3.39
C ARG A 203 18.55 2.18 2.77
N VAL A 204 19.62 2.11 2.01
CA VAL A 204 20.14 3.19 1.18
C VAL A 204 19.52 3.09 -0.21
N VAL A 205 19.08 4.22 -0.77
CA VAL A 205 18.59 4.32 -2.14
C VAL A 205 19.37 5.42 -2.85
N PHE A 206 20.24 5.03 -3.77
CA PHE A 206 21.02 5.97 -4.57
C PHE A 206 20.13 6.67 -5.61
N PHE A 207 20.54 7.86 -6.03
CA PHE A 207 19.86 8.63 -7.07
C PHE A 207 20.87 9.32 -7.99
N ALA A 208 20.45 9.64 -9.21
CA ALA A 208 21.24 10.35 -10.20
C ALA A 208 21.13 11.88 -10.01
N GLU A 209 21.98 12.62 -10.73
CA GLU A 209 22.18 14.06 -10.60
C GLU A 209 20.89 14.87 -10.73
N GLY A 210 20.05 14.60 -11.72
CA GLY A 210 18.78 15.33 -11.89
C GLY A 210 17.80 15.16 -10.72
N CYS A 211 17.85 14.02 -10.01
CA CYS A 211 17.10 13.85 -8.77
C CYS A 211 17.69 14.67 -7.63
N ARG A 212 19.02 14.82 -7.57
CA ARG A 212 19.71 15.69 -6.61
C ARG A 212 19.31 17.14 -6.82
N GLU A 213 19.38 17.64 -8.03
CA GLU A 213 18.97 18.99 -8.41
C GLU A 213 17.51 19.27 -8.01
N ALA A 214 16.60 18.35 -8.35
CA ALA A 214 15.18 18.47 -7.97
C ALA A 214 14.97 18.58 -6.45
N ILE A 215 15.80 17.90 -5.65
CA ILE A 215 15.78 17.99 -4.18
C ILE A 215 16.27 19.35 -3.73
N ASP A 216 17.39 19.82 -4.27
CA ASP A 216 18.01 21.09 -3.89
C ASP A 216 17.12 22.28 -4.28
N ASP A 217 16.53 22.27 -5.45
CA ASP A 217 15.58 23.27 -5.92
C ASP A 217 14.38 23.38 -4.98
N TYR A 218 13.81 22.23 -4.60
CA TYR A 218 12.71 22.23 -3.65
C TYR A 218 13.14 22.72 -2.26
N LEU A 219 14.31 22.30 -1.77
CA LEU A 219 14.83 22.73 -0.45
C LEU A 219 15.09 24.23 -0.40
N SER A 220 15.49 24.85 -1.53
CA SER A 220 15.75 26.29 -1.62
C SER A 220 14.50 27.14 -1.32
N ILE A 221 13.31 26.62 -1.64
CA ILE A 221 12.03 27.34 -1.42
C ILE A 221 11.27 26.85 -0.18
N ARG A 222 11.75 25.78 0.46
CA ARG A 222 11.09 25.19 1.63
C ARG A 222 11.25 26.06 2.86
N ASN A 223 10.25 26.90 3.14
CA ASN A 223 10.29 27.84 4.27
C ASN A 223 10.01 27.13 5.60
N GLN A 224 11.04 26.97 6.43
CA GLN A 224 10.96 26.28 7.73
C GLN A 224 10.13 27.04 8.77
N GLU A 225 10.05 28.36 8.71
CA GLU A 225 9.34 29.18 9.68
C GLU A 225 7.83 28.98 9.64
N LYS A 226 7.29 28.64 8.47
CA LYS A 226 5.86 28.40 8.28
C LYS A 226 5.41 26.99 8.65
N ILE A 227 6.36 26.07 8.85
CA ILE A 227 6.04 24.64 9.11
C ILE A 227 5.71 24.48 10.60
N VAL A 228 4.66 23.71 10.88
CA VAL A 228 4.30 23.40 12.27
C VAL A 228 5.49 22.68 12.95
N PRO A 229 5.74 22.97 14.26
CA PRO A 229 6.96 22.52 14.95
C PRO A 229 7.21 21.01 14.85
N GLU A 230 6.15 20.19 14.94
CA GLU A 230 6.22 18.74 14.93
C GLU A 230 6.68 18.17 13.56
N ASP A 231 6.45 18.93 12.50
CA ASP A 231 6.73 18.51 11.11
C ASP A 231 7.97 19.22 10.51
N ARG A 232 8.73 19.99 11.29
CA ARG A 232 9.90 20.75 10.80
C ARG A 232 10.94 19.88 10.08
N ASN A 233 11.11 18.65 10.51
CA ASN A 233 12.03 17.71 9.89
C ASN A 233 11.45 17.03 8.63
N ALA A 234 10.14 17.10 8.40
CA ALA A 234 9.54 16.44 7.24
C ALA A 234 10.09 17.02 5.94
N LEU A 235 10.54 16.17 5.01
CA LEU A 235 11.01 16.64 3.70
C LEU A 235 9.87 17.34 2.95
N PHE A 236 8.76 16.67 2.76
CA PHE A 236 7.65 17.19 1.95
C PHE A 236 6.53 17.77 2.80
N ILE A 237 6.20 19.02 2.50
CA ILE A 237 5.22 19.82 3.23
C ILE A 237 3.96 20.04 2.39
N SER A 238 2.80 19.85 3.03
CA SER A 238 1.49 20.14 2.44
C SER A 238 1.20 21.65 2.39
N ARG A 239 0.10 22.04 1.74
CA ARG A 239 -0.40 23.43 1.77
C ARG A 239 -0.75 23.92 3.18
N ASP A 240 -1.02 23.00 4.10
CA ASP A 240 -1.40 23.32 5.48
C ASP A 240 -0.16 23.38 6.40
N ASN A 241 1.04 23.50 5.83
CA ASN A 241 2.33 23.58 6.51
C ASN A 241 2.64 22.38 7.42
N ARG A 242 2.11 21.20 7.09
CA ARG A 242 2.33 19.94 7.78
C ARG A 242 2.97 18.93 6.84
N ARG A 243 3.52 17.86 7.39
CA ARG A 243 3.99 16.71 6.59
C ARG A 243 2.91 16.28 5.61
N ILE A 244 3.28 16.09 4.35
CA ILE A 244 2.33 15.64 3.34
C ILE A 244 1.85 14.23 3.65
N SER A 245 0.55 14.00 3.50
CA SER A 245 -0.02 12.67 3.68
C SER A 245 0.03 11.85 2.38
N VAL A 246 -0.06 10.52 2.50
CA VAL A 246 -0.21 9.61 1.35
C VAL A 246 -1.37 10.04 0.44
N ARG A 247 -2.50 10.44 1.02
CA ARG A 247 -3.65 10.95 0.28
C ARG A 247 -3.36 12.28 -0.43
N GLY A 248 -2.51 13.12 0.18
CA GLY A 248 -2.04 14.36 -0.45
C GLY A 248 -1.23 14.09 -1.71
N VAL A 249 -0.28 13.15 -1.64
CA VAL A 249 0.52 12.71 -2.81
C VAL A 249 -0.38 12.09 -3.89
N GLN A 250 -1.34 11.24 -3.52
CA GLN A 250 -2.29 10.67 -4.48
C GLN A 250 -3.09 11.74 -5.21
N LYS A 251 -3.66 12.72 -4.49
CA LYS A 251 -4.41 13.83 -5.09
C LYS A 251 -3.54 14.70 -6.00
N MET A 252 -2.29 14.94 -5.59
CA MET A 252 -1.32 15.67 -6.41
C MET A 252 -1.06 14.91 -7.71
N LEU A 253 -0.76 13.61 -7.63
CA LEU A 253 -0.51 12.77 -8.80
C LEU A 253 -1.72 12.73 -9.73
N ASP A 254 -2.93 12.52 -9.22
CA ASP A 254 -4.17 12.50 -10.03
C ASP A 254 -4.35 13.82 -10.81
N LYS A 255 -4.07 14.94 -10.15
CA LYS A 255 -4.12 16.27 -10.80
C LYS A 255 -3.08 16.39 -11.91
N LYS A 256 -1.83 16.02 -11.64
CA LYS A 256 -0.73 16.14 -12.62
C LYS A 256 -0.88 15.18 -13.79
N LEU A 257 -1.36 13.96 -13.58
CA LEU A 257 -1.70 13.02 -14.67
C LEU A 257 -2.74 13.61 -15.62
N LYS A 258 -3.82 14.23 -15.08
CA LYS A 258 -4.84 14.88 -15.90
C LYS A 258 -4.28 16.06 -16.70
N LEU A 259 -3.41 16.86 -16.10
CA LEU A 259 -2.77 18.00 -16.79
C LEU A 259 -1.81 17.51 -17.90
N ALA A 260 -1.14 16.39 -17.71
CA ALA A 260 -0.29 15.74 -18.70
C ALA A 260 -1.08 14.99 -19.80
N GLY A 261 -2.42 15.01 -19.77
CA GLY A 261 -3.26 14.28 -20.73
C GLY A 261 -3.28 12.77 -20.52
N LEU A 262 -2.84 12.30 -19.34
CA LEU A 262 -2.76 10.87 -19.00
C LEU A 262 -4.02 10.42 -18.22
N ASP A 263 -4.41 9.16 -18.41
CA ASP A 263 -5.57 8.58 -17.72
C ASP A 263 -5.26 8.31 -16.23
N ALA A 264 -5.64 9.26 -15.38
CA ALA A 264 -5.40 9.18 -13.93
C ALA A 264 -6.00 7.92 -13.26
N SER A 265 -7.02 7.28 -13.86
CA SER A 265 -7.59 6.04 -13.32
C SER A 265 -6.64 4.83 -13.43
N ARG A 266 -5.66 4.92 -14.31
CA ARG A 266 -4.72 3.84 -14.61
C ARG A 266 -3.46 3.88 -13.78
N TYR A 267 -3.09 5.05 -13.23
CA TYR A 267 -1.83 5.26 -12.55
C TYR A 267 -2.04 5.63 -11.08
N SER A 268 -1.09 5.24 -10.27
CA SER A 268 -1.07 5.52 -8.83
C SER A 268 0.41 5.60 -8.39
N PRO A 269 0.75 6.09 -7.20
CA PRO A 269 2.13 6.07 -6.73
C PRO A 269 2.78 4.67 -6.77
N HIS A 270 1.99 3.61 -6.55
CA HIS A 270 2.49 2.24 -6.70
C HIS A 270 2.82 1.89 -8.16
N LYS A 271 2.06 2.43 -9.12
CA LYS A 271 2.35 2.26 -10.55
C LYS A 271 3.57 3.06 -11.00
N LEU A 272 3.84 4.24 -10.40
CA LEU A 272 5.09 4.98 -10.65
C LEU A 272 6.31 4.19 -10.16
N ARG A 273 6.23 3.56 -9.00
CA ARG A 273 7.28 2.64 -8.56
C ARG A 273 7.47 1.45 -9.52
N HIS A 274 6.39 0.93 -10.08
CA HIS A 274 6.47 -0.11 -11.10
C HIS A 274 7.09 0.42 -12.40
N THR A 275 6.79 1.67 -12.77
CA THR A 275 7.45 2.38 -13.88
C THR A 275 8.96 2.46 -13.65
N ALA A 276 9.40 2.96 -12.49
CA ALA A 276 10.82 3.01 -12.13
C ALA A 276 11.51 1.64 -12.28
N ALA A 277 10.90 0.59 -11.72
CA ALA A 277 11.40 -0.77 -11.84
C ALA A 277 11.52 -1.24 -13.30
N THR A 278 10.51 -0.97 -14.12
CA THR A 278 10.47 -1.38 -15.51
C THR A 278 11.51 -0.62 -16.35
N LEU A 279 11.67 0.68 -16.12
CA LEU A 279 12.67 1.49 -16.81
C LEU A 279 14.10 1.03 -16.45
N MET A 280 14.38 0.75 -15.17
CA MET A 280 15.67 0.18 -14.75
C MET A 280 15.95 -1.16 -15.46
N LEU A 281 14.97 -2.08 -15.50
CA LEU A 281 15.13 -3.37 -16.19
C LEU A 281 15.35 -3.21 -17.70
N LYS A 282 14.61 -2.30 -18.37
CA LYS A 282 14.79 -2.00 -19.80
C LYS A 282 16.19 -1.47 -20.09
N ASN A 283 16.80 -0.77 -19.13
CA ASN A 283 18.15 -0.23 -19.24
C ASN A 283 19.23 -1.16 -18.66
N GLY A 284 18.93 -2.45 -18.54
CA GLY A 284 19.91 -3.50 -18.28
C GLY A 284 20.23 -3.77 -16.80
N VAL A 285 19.48 -3.16 -15.85
CA VAL A 285 19.69 -3.46 -14.43
C VAL A 285 19.32 -4.91 -14.13
N ASP A 286 20.22 -5.62 -13.48
CA ASP A 286 19.98 -6.99 -13.04
C ASP A 286 18.81 -7.08 -12.06
N THR A 287 18.00 -8.14 -12.20
CA THR A 287 16.81 -8.36 -11.38
C THR A 287 17.11 -8.40 -9.87
N ARG A 288 18.28 -8.91 -9.48
CA ARG A 288 18.70 -8.99 -8.08
C ARG A 288 19.03 -7.61 -7.53
N ALA A 289 19.79 -6.80 -8.28
CA ALA A 289 20.08 -5.40 -7.92
C ALA A 289 18.77 -4.60 -7.80
N LEU A 290 17.84 -4.79 -8.74
CA LEU A 290 16.53 -4.15 -8.69
C LEU A 290 15.72 -4.52 -7.43
N GLN A 291 15.73 -5.79 -7.04
CA GLN A 291 15.04 -6.24 -5.82
C GLN A 291 15.60 -5.56 -4.56
N GLU A 292 16.90 -5.34 -4.51
CA GLU A 292 17.56 -4.65 -3.39
C GLU A 292 17.21 -3.15 -3.37
N VAL A 293 17.30 -2.45 -4.51
CA VAL A 293 16.88 -1.04 -4.63
C VAL A 293 15.44 -0.87 -4.16
N LEU A 294 14.55 -1.75 -4.59
CA LEU A 294 13.14 -1.68 -4.25
C LEU A 294 12.83 -2.17 -2.82
N GLY A 295 13.73 -2.88 -2.14
CA GLY A 295 13.48 -3.43 -0.81
C GLY A 295 12.37 -4.49 -0.80
N HIS A 296 12.44 -5.48 -1.69
CA HIS A 296 11.54 -6.63 -1.69
C HIS A 296 11.98 -7.63 -0.60
N SER A 297 11.17 -7.80 0.45
CA SER A 297 11.44 -8.62 1.64
C SER A 297 11.26 -10.14 1.44
N ASN A 298 11.12 -10.64 0.24
CA ASN A 298 10.91 -12.07 -0.02
C ASN A 298 12.19 -12.76 -0.51
N LEU A 299 13.20 -12.78 0.35
CA LEU A 299 14.22 -13.83 0.33
C LEU A 299 14.38 -14.32 1.76
N ASN A 300 13.95 -15.56 2.00
CA ASN A 300 14.30 -16.35 3.16
C ASN A 300 15.83 -16.58 3.18
N THR A 301 16.57 -15.59 3.61
CA THR A 301 17.93 -15.80 4.11
C THR A 301 18.33 -14.60 4.96
N THR A 302 18.37 -14.84 6.26
CA THR A 302 19.20 -14.08 7.18
C THR A 302 20.65 -14.39 6.80
N GLN A 303 21.16 -13.76 5.76
CA GLN A 303 22.59 -13.65 5.52
C GLN A 303 22.96 -12.18 5.61
N ILE A 304 23.86 -11.93 6.51
CA ILE A 304 24.62 -10.71 6.77
C ILE A 304 25.00 -10.05 5.45
N TYR A 305 24.18 -9.08 5.00
CA TYR A 305 24.50 -8.21 3.85
C TYR A 305 25.33 -7.02 4.32
N THR A 306 26.51 -7.31 4.86
CA THR A 306 27.62 -6.40 4.83
C THR A 306 28.32 -6.64 3.48
N HIS A 307 28.23 -5.65 2.57
CA HIS A 307 29.00 -5.58 1.32
C HIS A 307 28.42 -6.23 0.06
N LEU A 308 27.11 -6.23 -0.20
CA LEU A 308 26.70 -6.18 -1.58
C LEU A 308 26.91 -4.75 -2.07
N ASN A 309 27.83 -4.67 -2.94
CA ASN A 309 28.53 -3.62 -3.57
C ASN A 309 27.61 -2.39 -3.77
N ASN A 310 27.78 -1.34 -2.96
CA ASN A 310 27.18 -0.02 -3.20
C ASN A 310 27.35 0.43 -4.66
N ALA A 311 28.35 -0.09 -5.36
CA ALA A 311 28.56 0.12 -6.78
C ALA A 311 27.42 -0.43 -7.65
N ALA A 312 26.93 -1.65 -7.42
CA ALA A 312 25.80 -2.21 -8.21
C ALA A 312 24.49 -1.46 -7.94
N LEU A 313 24.27 -0.99 -6.72
CA LEU A 313 23.09 -0.17 -6.39
C LEU A 313 23.18 1.23 -7.00
N ARG A 314 24.37 1.82 -7.06
CA ARG A 314 24.63 3.07 -7.74
C ARG A 314 24.44 2.92 -9.26
N GLU A 315 24.99 1.88 -9.86
CA GLU A 315 24.83 1.57 -11.28
C GLU A 315 23.35 1.39 -11.63
N ALA A 316 22.57 0.69 -10.80
CA ALA A 316 21.14 0.55 -10.97
C ALA A 316 20.39 1.90 -10.91
N ALA A 317 20.76 2.80 -10.01
CA ALA A 317 20.18 4.14 -9.94
C ALA A 317 20.55 4.99 -11.16
N MET A 318 21.79 4.90 -11.64
CA MET A 318 22.27 5.60 -12.83
C MET A 318 21.69 5.05 -14.15
N ALA A 319 21.28 3.79 -14.18
CA ALA A 319 20.62 3.21 -15.35
C ALA A 319 19.17 3.69 -15.55
N ASN A 320 18.56 4.37 -14.57
CA ASN A 320 17.20 4.89 -14.72
C ASN A 320 17.24 6.24 -15.46
N PRO A 321 16.69 6.34 -16.70
CA PRO A 321 16.79 7.55 -17.51
C PRO A 321 16.10 8.76 -16.88
N ILE A 322 15.10 8.56 -16.06
CA ILE A 322 14.37 9.65 -15.40
C ILE A 322 15.25 10.37 -14.38
N GLY A 323 16.17 9.67 -13.73
CA GLY A 323 17.05 10.26 -12.72
C GLY A 323 18.03 11.31 -13.27
N HIS A 324 18.23 11.37 -14.58
CA HIS A 324 19.13 12.33 -15.26
C HIS A 324 18.39 13.53 -15.86
N LYS A 325 17.08 13.60 -15.73
CA LYS A 325 16.30 14.71 -16.29
C LYS A 325 16.37 15.94 -15.40
N HIS A 326 16.50 17.10 -16.04
CA HIS A 326 16.53 18.41 -15.37
C HIS A 326 15.19 19.09 -15.58
N GLN A 327 14.79 19.92 -14.60
CA GLN A 327 13.60 20.74 -14.75
C GLN A 327 13.89 21.81 -15.83
N GLN A 328 13.14 21.79 -16.91
CA GLN A 328 13.20 22.86 -17.90
C GLN A 328 12.58 24.11 -17.30
N ASN A 329 13.38 25.17 -17.16
CA ASN A 329 12.95 26.49 -16.69
C ASN A 329 12.01 27.17 -17.69
#